data_22ceab2c4fcb41a2671cfb98bb28c59f
#
_entry.id   22ceab2c4fcb41a2671cfb98bb28c59f
#
_cell.length_a   1.000
_cell.length_b   1.000
_cell.length_c   1.000
_cell.angle_alpha   90.00
_cell.angle_beta   90.00
_cell.angle_gamma   90.00
#
_symmetry.space_group_name_H-M   'P 1'
#
loop_
_entity.id
_entity.type
_entity.pdbx_description
1 polymer ?
#
loop_
_entity_poly.entity_id
_entity_poly.type
_entity_poly.pdbx_seq_one_letter_code
_entity_poly.pdbx_strand_id
1 'polypeptide(L)'
;MNRPKRQFYLTNKDLLREIHKSKMSYCWTKNEDFSHYDIIVEDIKDLKKRAVLAEAKQNRASRLQKQAHEAEVARWEQGLTGKKTKPRVADFAIDVKSIKDSDVVVRVMTFEHVPEENRKNKPKTEADHHAKCNFPPFKHYAKNDKEWEEVARSHWEGGVDNGHFNVSHGKTSDNLARMYIKLCERYSMRGNWRGYTYVDEMRGQALLQLAQIGLQFNELKSNNPFAYYTAAINNSFTRVLNLEN
;
A
#
# COMPACT_ATOMS: atom_id res chain seq x y z
N MET A 1 -27.13 -11.00 22.48
CA MET A 1 -25.69 -11.14 22.68
C MET A 1 -24.96 -10.05 21.87
N ASN A 2 -24.44 -9.04 22.56
CA ASN A 2 -23.67 -7.97 21.91
C ASN A 2 -22.32 -8.54 21.47
N ARG A 3 -22.10 -8.63 20.14
CA ARG A 3 -20.75 -8.90 19.61
C ARG A 3 -19.85 -7.74 20.02
N PRO A 4 -18.67 -8.00 20.64
CA PRO A 4 -17.74 -6.94 20.95
C PRO A 4 -17.38 -6.22 19.64
N LYS A 5 -17.58 -4.89 19.59
CA LYS A 5 -17.16 -4.06 18.46
C LYS A 5 -15.67 -4.29 18.25
N ARG A 6 -15.29 -4.85 17.09
CA ARG A 6 -13.88 -5.00 16.70
C ARG A 6 -13.20 -3.65 16.87
N GLN A 7 -12.28 -3.59 17.83
CA GLN A 7 -11.50 -2.38 18.08
C GLN A 7 -10.54 -2.22 16.89
N PHE A 8 -10.77 -1.24 16.03
CA PHE A 8 -9.91 -0.95 14.90
C PHE A 8 -8.58 -0.42 15.44
N TYR A 9 -7.57 -1.27 15.46
CA TYR A 9 -6.22 -0.85 15.73
C TYR A 9 -5.64 -0.22 14.46
N LEU A 10 -5.14 1.02 14.58
CA LEU A 10 -4.41 1.70 13.52
C LEU A 10 -2.94 1.26 13.59
N THR A 11 -2.65 0.10 13.05
CA THR A 11 -1.28 -0.40 12.94
C THR A 11 -0.69 -0.08 11.58
N ASN A 12 0.65 0.01 11.50
CA ASN A 12 1.33 0.16 10.21
C ASN A 12 0.96 -0.96 9.23
N LYS A 13 0.78 -2.19 9.72
CA LYS A 13 0.36 -3.35 8.93
C LYS A 13 -1.01 -3.12 8.28
N ASP A 14 -1.98 -2.63 9.05
CA ASP A 14 -3.33 -2.38 8.55
C ASP A 14 -3.35 -1.22 7.56
N LEU A 15 -2.60 -0.14 7.84
CA LEU A 15 -2.44 0.99 6.93
C LEU A 15 -1.79 0.55 5.62
N LEU A 16 -0.68 -0.18 5.65
CA LEU A 16 0.01 -0.69 4.45
C LEU A 16 -0.92 -1.57 3.60
N ARG A 17 -1.72 -2.44 4.22
CA ARG A 17 -2.68 -3.28 3.52
C ARG A 17 -3.74 -2.44 2.79
N GLU A 18 -4.31 -1.45 3.44
CA GLU A 18 -5.35 -0.61 2.84
C GLU A 18 -4.79 0.38 1.81
N ILE A 19 -3.56 0.88 2.00
CA ILE A 19 -2.83 1.66 0.99
C ILE A 19 -2.63 0.81 -0.26
N HIS A 20 -2.11 -0.40 -0.10
CA HIS A 20 -1.88 -1.32 -1.21
C HIS A 20 -3.19 -1.63 -1.96
N LYS A 21 -4.25 -1.99 -1.24
CA LYS A 21 -5.58 -2.24 -1.82
C LYS A 21 -6.10 -1.04 -2.60
N SER A 22 -5.94 0.16 -2.07
CA SER A 22 -6.36 1.39 -2.74
C SER A 22 -5.55 1.64 -4.02
N LYS A 23 -4.22 1.49 -3.97
CA LYS A 23 -3.36 1.65 -5.14
C LYS A 23 -3.69 0.63 -6.24
N MET A 24 -3.96 -0.62 -5.87
CA MET A 24 -4.32 -1.66 -6.83
C MET A 24 -5.65 -1.39 -7.55
N SER A 25 -6.55 -0.59 -6.99
CA SER A 25 -7.78 -0.18 -7.69
C SER A 25 -7.52 0.73 -8.92
N TYR A 26 -6.32 1.30 -9.01
CA TYR A 26 -5.85 2.09 -10.16
C TYR A 26 -4.98 1.29 -11.13
N CYS A 27 -4.91 -0.02 -10.96
CA CYS A 27 -3.99 -0.86 -11.73
C CYS A 27 -4.75 -1.78 -12.67
N TRP A 28 -4.20 -1.95 -13.86
CA TRP A 28 -4.44 -3.16 -14.61
C TRP A 28 -3.64 -4.31 -13.99
N THR A 29 -4.25 -5.50 -13.92
CA THR A 29 -3.58 -6.74 -13.52
C THR A 29 -3.98 -7.88 -14.46
N LYS A 30 -3.03 -8.75 -14.82
CA LYS A 30 -3.28 -9.90 -15.67
C LYS A 30 -4.26 -10.89 -15.01
N ASN A 31 -4.14 -11.07 -13.70
CA ASN A 31 -5.10 -11.77 -12.84
C ASN A 31 -4.94 -11.30 -11.38
N GLU A 32 -5.81 -11.78 -10.48
CA GLU A 32 -5.80 -11.39 -9.06
C GLU A 32 -4.53 -11.80 -8.31
N ASP A 33 -3.88 -12.91 -8.70
CA ASP A 33 -2.66 -13.41 -8.05
C ASP A 33 -1.50 -12.42 -8.17
N PHE A 34 -1.49 -11.60 -9.21
CA PHE A 34 -0.48 -10.58 -9.45
C PHE A 34 -0.77 -9.23 -8.79
N SER A 35 -1.87 -9.11 -8.06
CA SER A 35 -2.14 -7.92 -7.26
C SER A 35 -1.16 -7.76 -6.10
N HIS A 36 -0.57 -8.84 -5.59
CA HIS A 36 0.44 -8.84 -4.54
C HIS A 36 1.84 -8.70 -5.12
N TYR A 37 2.78 -8.27 -4.28
CA TYR A 37 4.21 -8.28 -4.60
C TYR A 37 5.00 -8.83 -3.41
N ASP A 38 6.17 -9.38 -3.69
CA ASP A 38 7.06 -10.00 -2.70
C ASP A 38 8.27 -9.11 -2.37
N ILE A 39 8.68 -8.25 -3.32
CA ILE A 39 9.74 -7.26 -3.13
C ILE A 39 9.48 -6.03 -4.02
N ILE A 40 10.04 -4.87 -3.63
CA ILE A 40 10.06 -3.64 -4.41
C ILE A 40 11.49 -3.32 -4.80
N VAL A 41 11.71 -2.97 -6.08
CA VAL A 41 13.01 -2.52 -6.60
C VAL A 41 12.85 -1.21 -7.39
N GLU A 42 13.94 -0.48 -7.52
CA GLU A 42 13.95 0.81 -8.24
C GLU A 42 14.13 0.65 -9.76
N ASP A 43 14.84 -0.37 -10.21
CA ASP A 43 15.18 -0.56 -11.63
C ASP A 43 14.86 -1.99 -12.08
N ILE A 44 14.35 -2.13 -13.29
CA ILE A 44 14.10 -3.43 -13.94
C ILE A 44 15.38 -4.28 -14.04
N LYS A 45 16.55 -3.65 -14.12
CA LYS A 45 17.85 -4.35 -14.12
C LYS A 45 18.09 -5.15 -12.84
N ASP A 46 17.47 -4.75 -11.73
CA ASP A 46 17.58 -5.43 -10.44
C ASP A 46 16.94 -6.82 -10.47
N LEU A 47 16.00 -7.08 -11.37
CA LEU A 47 15.38 -8.40 -11.58
C LEU A 47 16.40 -9.50 -11.95
N LYS A 48 17.56 -9.12 -12.52
CA LYS A 48 18.63 -10.04 -12.86
C LYS A 48 19.50 -10.45 -11.67
N LYS A 49 19.40 -9.75 -10.53
CA LYS A 49 20.20 -10.02 -9.33
C LYS A 49 19.63 -11.23 -8.57
N ARG A 50 20.46 -12.26 -8.35
CA ARG A 50 20.08 -13.46 -7.59
C ARG A 50 19.62 -13.12 -6.16
N ALA A 51 20.21 -12.09 -5.54
CA ALA A 51 19.85 -11.65 -4.21
C ALA A 51 18.41 -11.15 -4.14
N VAL A 52 17.95 -10.41 -5.14
CA VAL A 52 16.56 -9.92 -5.25
C VAL A 52 15.57 -11.08 -5.26
N LEU A 53 15.85 -12.10 -6.08
CA LEU A 53 15.00 -13.28 -6.17
C LEU A 53 14.98 -14.09 -4.86
N ALA A 54 16.15 -14.25 -4.21
CA ALA A 54 16.23 -14.95 -2.92
C ALA A 54 15.44 -14.22 -1.82
N GLU A 55 15.59 -12.90 -1.74
CA GLU A 55 14.85 -12.07 -0.78
C GLU A 55 13.33 -12.10 -1.07
N ALA A 56 12.93 -12.02 -2.33
CA ALA A 56 11.54 -12.11 -2.74
C ALA A 56 10.91 -13.44 -2.33
N LYS A 57 11.60 -14.57 -2.52
CA LYS A 57 11.14 -15.89 -2.04
C LYS A 57 10.98 -15.94 -0.53
N GLN A 58 11.92 -15.37 0.22
CA GLN A 58 11.84 -15.28 1.68
C GLN A 58 10.63 -14.46 2.13
N ASN A 59 10.40 -13.31 1.48
CA ASN A 59 9.26 -12.45 1.76
C ASN A 59 7.93 -13.13 1.41
N ARG A 60 7.87 -13.86 0.29
CA ARG A 60 6.72 -14.65 -0.10
C ARG A 60 6.41 -15.74 0.93
N ALA A 61 7.42 -16.52 1.35
CA ALA A 61 7.24 -17.55 2.39
C ALA A 61 6.67 -16.94 3.67
N SER A 62 7.24 -15.83 4.12
CA SER A 62 6.78 -15.11 5.32
C SER A 62 5.35 -14.57 5.17
N ARG A 63 4.98 -14.07 3.99
CA ARG A 63 3.63 -13.58 3.71
C ARG A 63 2.62 -14.72 3.73
N LEU A 64 2.89 -15.81 3.03
CA LEU A 64 2.00 -16.98 2.96
C LEU A 64 1.84 -17.63 4.34
N GLN A 65 2.90 -17.75 5.12
CA GLN A 65 2.86 -18.23 6.51
C GLN A 65 1.91 -17.37 7.37
N LYS A 66 2.03 -16.04 7.28
CA LYS A 66 1.16 -15.11 8.02
C LYS A 66 -0.29 -15.21 7.57
N GLN A 67 -0.55 -15.32 6.27
CA GLN A 67 -1.90 -15.46 5.73
C GLN A 67 -2.56 -16.76 6.19
N ALA A 68 -1.85 -17.89 6.12
CA ALA A 68 -2.35 -19.18 6.59
C ALA A 68 -2.64 -19.17 8.10
N HIS A 69 -1.75 -18.59 8.90
CA HIS A 69 -1.96 -18.43 10.32
C HIS A 69 -3.20 -17.55 10.63
N GLU A 70 -3.33 -16.39 9.99
CA GLU A 70 -4.47 -15.48 10.19
C GLU A 70 -5.81 -16.13 9.81
N ALA A 71 -5.83 -16.89 8.70
CA ALA A 71 -7.00 -17.64 8.28
C ALA A 71 -7.42 -18.70 9.33
N GLU A 72 -6.43 -19.47 9.84
CA GLU A 72 -6.73 -20.50 10.85
C GLU A 72 -7.10 -19.89 12.20
N VAL A 73 -6.51 -18.77 12.61
CA VAL A 73 -6.92 -18.02 13.81
C VAL A 73 -8.36 -17.53 13.67
N ALA A 74 -8.74 -16.99 12.51
CA ALA A 74 -10.12 -16.56 12.28
C ALA A 74 -11.12 -17.73 12.37
N ARG A 75 -10.76 -18.91 11.85
CA ARG A 75 -11.56 -20.14 11.99
C ARG A 75 -11.64 -20.61 13.44
N TRP A 76 -10.52 -20.54 14.17
CA TRP A 76 -10.46 -20.90 15.59
C TRP A 76 -11.35 -19.99 16.44
N GLU A 77 -11.31 -18.68 16.24
CA GLU A 77 -12.15 -17.70 16.93
C GLU A 77 -13.65 -17.93 16.68
N GLN A 78 -14.00 -18.53 15.54
CA GLN A 78 -15.37 -18.92 15.19
C GLN A 78 -15.75 -20.30 15.73
N GLY A 79 -14.84 -21.02 16.42
CA GLY A 79 -15.08 -22.37 16.93
C GLY A 79 -15.08 -23.47 15.87
N LEU A 80 -14.60 -23.18 14.65
CA LEU A 80 -14.66 -24.10 13.50
C LEU A 80 -13.50 -25.10 13.42
N THR A 81 -12.47 -24.96 14.27
CA THR A 81 -11.26 -25.80 14.18
C THR A 81 -11.28 -27.01 15.12
N GLY A 82 -12.17 -27.06 16.13
CA GLY A 82 -12.18 -28.09 17.18
C GLY A 82 -10.95 -28.05 18.10
N LYS A 83 -9.99 -27.14 17.88
CA LYS A 83 -8.75 -27.03 18.68
C LYS A 83 -9.00 -26.22 19.96
N LYS A 84 -8.51 -26.71 21.10
CA LYS A 84 -8.59 -25.99 22.38
C LYS A 84 -7.63 -24.81 22.49
N THR A 85 -6.51 -24.87 21.79
CA THR A 85 -5.44 -23.86 21.83
C THR A 85 -5.41 -23.03 20.55
N LYS A 86 -5.09 -21.73 20.70
CA LYS A 86 -4.91 -20.83 19.56
C LYS A 86 -3.75 -21.29 18.67
N PRO A 87 -3.93 -21.32 17.34
CA PRO A 87 -2.85 -21.67 16.40
C PRO A 87 -1.62 -20.75 16.57
N ARG A 88 -0.42 -21.31 16.41
CA ARG A 88 0.84 -20.55 16.47
C ARG A 88 1.38 -20.31 15.06
N VAL A 89 2.05 -19.18 14.84
CA VAL A 89 2.64 -18.82 13.53
C VAL A 89 3.61 -19.91 13.04
N ALA A 90 4.37 -20.52 13.95
CA ALA A 90 5.35 -21.55 13.60
C ALA A 90 4.72 -22.82 12.97
N ASP A 91 3.44 -23.10 13.27
CA ASP A 91 2.73 -24.27 12.74
C ASP A 91 2.45 -24.15 11.21
N PHE A 92 2.68 -23.00 10.62
CA PHE A 92 2.45 -22.67 9.19
C PHE A 92 3.75 -22.33 8.46
N ALA A 93 4.90 -22.76 8.96
CA ALA A 93 6.19 -22.51 8.31
C ALA A 93 6.20 -23.07 6.88
N ILE A 94 6.68 -22.26 5.95
CA ILE A 94 6.81 -22.63 4.53
C ILE A 94 8.28 -22.71 4.20
N ASP A 95 8.69 -23.82 3.59
CA ASP A 95 10.07 -23.95 3.11
C ASP A 95 10.29 -23.04 1.90
N VAL A 96 11.22 -22.10 2.03
CA VAL A 96 11.60 -21.17 0.96
C VAL A 96 12.04 -21.90 -0.30
N LYS A 97 12.62 -23.10 -0.18
CA LYS A 97 13.03 -23.92 -1.33
C LYS A 97 11.86 -24.45 -2.15
N SER A 98 10.67 -24.56 -1.56
CA SER A 98 9.46 -24.99 -2.28
C SER A 98 8.89 -23.90 -3.20
N ILE A 99 9.30 -22.63 -3.02
CA ILE A 99 8.83 -21.51 -3.83
C ILE A 99 9.60 -21.45 -5.14
N LYS A 100 8.87 -21.58 -6.24
CA LYS A 100 9.45 -21.47 -7.58
C LYS A 100 9.75 -20.01 -7.93
N ASP A 101 10.65 -19.82 -8.89
CA ASP A 101 10.95 -18.48 -9.42
C ASP A 101 9.72 -17.81 -10.06
N SER A 102 8.86 -18.63 -10.71
CA SER A 102 7.62 -18.21 -11.33
C SER A 102 6.54 -17.73 -10.36
N ASP A 103 6.65 -18.12 -9.09
CA ASP A 103 5.66 -17.72 -8.08
C ASP A 103 5.89 -16.32 -7.58
N VAL A 104 7.11 -15.78 -7.77
CA VAL A 104 7.53 -14.49 -7.21
C VAL A 104 7.02 -13.36 -8.07
N VAL A 105 6.47 -12.34 -7.42
CA VAL A 105 6.04 -11.09 -8.05
C VAL A 105 6.91 -9.93 -7.54
N VAL A 106 7.56 -9.23 -8.44
CA VAL A 106 8.43 -8.08 -8.14
C VAL A 106 7.77 -6.78 -8.58
N ARG A 107 7.65 -5.83 -7.67
CA ARG A 107 7.24 -4.46 -8.00
C ARG A 107 8.45 -3.65 -8.41
N VAL A 108 8.42 -3.07 -9.60
CA VAL A 108 9.43 -2.16 -10.13
C VAL A 108 8.85 -0.75 -10.14
N MET A 109 9.52 0.19 -9.47
CA MET A 109 9.14 1.60 -9.52
C MET A 109 9.60 2.18 -10.85
N THR A 110 8.65 2.66 -11.66
CA THR A 110 8.97 3.13 -13.02
C THR A 110 7.94 4.12 -13.54
N PHE A 111 8.40 5.08 -14.35
CA PHE A 111 7.57 6.08 -15.01
C PHE A 111 7.35 5.78 -16.51
N GLU A 112 7.82 4.65 -17.03
CA GLU A 112 7.83 4.34 -18.47
C GLU A 112 6.46 4.43 -19.13
N HIS A 113 5.38 4.14 -18.40
CA HIS A 113 4.01 4.14 -18.91
C HIS A 113 3.24 5.44 -18.63
N VAL A 114 3.88 6.39 -17.94
CA VAL A 114 3.30 7.71 -17.68
C VAL A 114 3.52 8.61 -18.88
N PRO A 115 2.48 9.29 -19.42
CA PRO A 115 2.63 10.12 -20.60
C PRO A 115 3.67 11.22 -20.45
N GLU A 116 4.53 11.35 -21.46
CA GLU A 116 5.58 12.37 -21.56
C GLU A 116 5.26 13.29 -22.73
N GLU A 117 4.49 14.35 -22.50
CA GLU A 117 4.20 15.30 -23.56
C GLU A 117 5.37 16.29 -23.79
N ASN A 118 5.84 16.39 -25.03
CA ASN A 118 6.76 17.44 -25.52
C ASN A 118 8.14 17.55 -24.80
N ARG A 119 8.68 16.46 -24.24
CA ARG A 119 9.99 16.49 -23.55
C ARG A 119 11.10 15.85 -24.37
N LYS A 120 12.26 16.53 -24.41
CA LYS A 120 13.48 15.99 -25.01
C LYS A 120 14.18 14.95 -24.12
N ASN A 121 14.03 15.05 -22.79
CA ASN A 121 14.66 14.17 -21.81
C ASN A 121 13.61 13.42 -21.03
N LYS A 122 13.84 12.13 -20.74
CA LYS A 122 12.98 11.34 -19.88
C LYS A 122 12.92 11.96 -18.48
N PRO A 123 11.70 12.07 -17.90
CA PRO A 123 11.55 12.55 -16.53
C PRO A 123 12.18 11.55 -15.55
N LYS A 124 12.81 12.07 -14.50
CA LYS A 124 13.47 11.27 -13.48
C LYS A 124 12.60 11.10 -12.22
N THR A 125 11.67 12.01 -12.01
CA THR A 125 10.81 12.04 -10.83
C THR A 125 9.37 12.31 -11.24
N GLU A 126 8.41 12.00 -10.35
CA GLU A 126 7.00 12.30 -10.57
C GLU A 126 6.76 13.80 -10.83
N ALA A 127 7.49 14.67 -10.14
CA ALA A 127 7.41 16.12 -10.33
C ALA A 127 7.85 16.60 -11.73
N ASP A 128 8.69 15.81 -12.39
CA ASP A 128 9.19 16.11 -13.73
C ASP A 128 8.19 15.72 -14.83
N HIS A 129 7.18 14.87 -14.50
CA HIS A 129 6.15 14.47 -15.44
C HIS A 129 5.11 15.56 -15.65
N HIS A 130 4.64 15.68 -16.88
CA HIS A 130 3.50 16.52 -17.19
C HIS A 130 2.21 15.97 -16.55
N ALA A 131 2.01 14.66 -16.62
CA ALA A 131 0.89 13.98 -15.97
C ALA A 131 1.22 13.73 -14.49
N LYS A 132 0.38 14.24 -13.60
CA LYS A 132 0.49 13.98 -12.16
C LYS A 132 -0.08 12.61 -11.82
N CYS A 133 0.65 11.85 -11.00
CA CYS A 133 0.22 10.55 -10.48
C CYS A 133 -0.31 10.69 -9.05
N ASN A 134 -1.29 9.85 -8.68
CA ASN A 134 -1.85 9.82 -7.33
C ASN A 134 -0.87 9.23 -6.30
N PHE A 135 0.06 8.39 -6.80
CA PHE A 135 1.12 7.73 -6.03
C PHE A 135 2.28 7.42 -6.97
N PRO A 136 3.49 7.11 -6.45
CA PRO A 136 4.63 6.73 -7.27
C PRO A 136 4.28 5.55 -8.20
N PRO A 137 4.40 5.70 -9.52
CA PRO A 137 3.98 4.70 -10.48
C PRO A 137 4.87 3.47 -10.44
N PHE A 138 4.28 2.31 -10.75
CA PHE A 138 4.96 1.03 -10.73
C PHE A 138 4.39 0.03 -11.74
N LYS A 139 5.16 -1.00 -12.00
CA LYS A 139 4.74 -2.20 -12.70
C LYS A 139 5.06 -3.43 -11.86
N HIS A 140 4.27 -4.50 -11.97
CA HIS A 140 4.63 -5.80 -11.43
C HIS A 140 5.16 -6.70 -12.54
N TYR A 141 6.18 -7.47 -12.18
CA TYR A 141 6.77 -8.49 -13.04
C TYR A 141 6.74 -9.84 -12.35
N ALA A 142 6.39 -10.87 -13.12
CA ALA A 142 6.51 -12.26 -12.71
C ALA A 142 7.37 -13.00 -13.73
N LYS A 143 8.09 -14.03 -13.28
CA LYS A 143 8.95 -14.80 -14.16
C LYS A 143 8.12 -15.88 -14.87
N ASN A 144 8.12 -15.83 -16.19
CA ASN A 144 7.55 -16.86 -17.04
C ASN A 144 8.72 -17.58 -17.74
N ASP A 145 8.94 -18.87 -17.36
CA ASP A 145 10.10 -19.66 -17.75
C ASP A 145 11.44 -18.94 -17.53
N LYS A 146 11.99 -18.28 -18.54
CA LYS A 146 13.28 -17.60 -18.48
C LYS A 146 13.16 -16.06 -18.47
N GLU A 147 12.01 -15.51 -18.80
CA GLU A 147 11.80 -14.09 -19.00
C GLU A 147 10.90 -13.48 -17.93
N TRP A 148 11.13 -12.20 -17.65
CA TRP A 148 10.25 -11.42 -16.79
C TRP A 148 9.14 -10.81 -17.63
N GLU A 149 7.89 -11.14 -17.32
CA GLU A 149 6.69 -10.64 -17.98
C GLU A 149 6.02 -9.58 -17.09
N GLU A 150 5.55 -8.49 -17.69
CA GLU A 150 4.74 -7.49 -17.02
C GLU A 150 3.34 -8.09 -16.73
N VAL A 151 2.94 -8.10 -15.45
CA VAL A 151 1.69 -8.71 -14.99
C VAL A 151 0.74 -7.73 -14.29
N ALA A 152 1.22 -6.52 -13.98
CA ALA A 152 0.39 -5.42 -13.51
C ALA A 152 1.03 -4.07 -13.84
N ARG A 153 0.20 -3.05 -14.02
CA ARG A 153 0.62 -1.68 -14.36
C ARG A 153 -0.26 -0.70 -13.61
N SER A 154 0.36 0.22 -12.86
CA SER A 154 -0.37 1.25 -12.13
C SER A 154 -0.90 2.36 -13.04
N HIS A 155 -1.95 3.06 -12.61
CA HIS A 155 -2.60 4.15 -13.36
C HIS A 155 -2.99 3.74 -14.79
N TRP A 156 -3.49 2.51 -14.93
CA TRP A 156 -3.79 1.93 -16.23
C TRP A 156 -5.18 1.31 -16.23
N GLU A 157 -6.05 1.81 -17.10
CA GLU A 157 -7.40 1.32 -17.31
C GLU A 157 -7.49 0.57 -18.65
N GLY A 158 -8.17 -0.58 -18.63
CA GLY A 158 -8.27 -1.47 -19.79
C GLY A 158 -7.17 -2.54 -19.79
N GLY A 159 -6.98 -3.22 -20.94
CA GLY A 159 -5.95 -4.24 -21.12
C GLY A 159 -4.56 -3.63 -21.31
N VAL A 160 -3.52 -4.47 -21.22
CA VAL A 160 -2.13 -4.00 -21.38
C VAL A 160 -1.87 -3.38 -22.75
N ASP A 161 -2.45 -3.93 -23.80
CA ASP A 161 -2.22 -3.50 -25.18
C ASP A 161 -3.23 -2.44 -25.69
N ASN A 162 -4.45 -2.46 -25.15
CA ASN A 162 -5.54 -1.61 -25.60
C ASN A 162 -6.06 -0.66 -24.50
N GLY A 163 -5.38 -0.61 -23.37
CA GLY A 163 -5.70 0.32 -22.29
C GLY A 163 -5.00 1.66 -22.44
N HIS A 164 -5.19 2.51 -21.45
CA HIS A 164 -4.62 3.86 -21.43
C HIS A 164 -4.29 4.31 -20.00
N PHE A 165 -3.41 5.29 -19.90
CA PHE A 165 -3.09 5.94 -18.64
C PHE A 165 -4.31 6.65 -18.06
N ASN A 166 -4.68 6.35 -16.81
CA ASN A 166 -5.80 6.97 -16.12
C ASN A 166 -5.50 7.08 -14.62
N VAL A 167 -5.68 8.29 -14.05
CA VAL A 167 -5.50 8.59 -12.62
C VAL A 167 -6.82 8.65 -11.85
N SER A 168 -7.96 8.47 -12.51
CA SER A 168 -9.29 8.75 -11.95
C SER A 168 -10.17 7.50 -11.78
N HIS A 169 -9.83 6.38 -12.39
CA HIS A 169 -10.70 5.19 -12.43
C HIS A 169 -10.71 4.38 -11.13
N GLY A 170 -9.67 4.51 -10.30
CA GLY A 170 -9.57 3.86 -9.01
C GLY A 170 -10.11 4.71 -7.85
N LYS A 171 -10.03 4.19 -6.64
CA LYS A 171 -10.49 4.87 -5.43
C LYS A 171 -9.70 4.48 -4.18
N THR A 172 -9.66 5.40 -3.23
CA THR A 172 -9.26 5.08 -1.85
C THR A 172 -10.28 4.12 -1.24
N SER A 173 -9.82 3.04 -0.59
CA SER A 173 -10.73 2.09 0.06
C SER A 173 -11.48 2.77 1.21
N ASP A 174 -12.73 2.35 1.45
CA ASP A 174 -13.55 2.87 2.55
C ASP A 174 -12.87 2.68 3.91
N ASN A 175 -12.13 1.58 4.08
CA ASN A 175 -11.36 1.34 5.30
C ASN A 175 -10.23 2.33 5.47
N LEU A 176 -9.48 2.67 4.40
CA LEU A 176 -8.42 3.66 4.47
C LEU A 176 -8.98 5.05 4.79
N ALA A 177 -10.11 5.42 4.17
CA ALA A 177 -10.81 6.67 4.47
C ALA A 177 -11.23 6.75 5.95
N ARG A 178 -11.78 5.67 6.49
CA ARG A 178 -12.12 5.58 7.94
C ARG A 178 -10.89 5.67 8.83
N MET A 179 -9.75 5.09 8.40
CA MET A 179 -8.48 5.21 9.13
C MET A 179 -7.98 6.66 9.14
N TYR A 180 -8.10 7.40 8.04
CA TYR A 180 -7.76 8.82 8.00
C TYR A 180 -8.60 9.65 8.99
N ILE A 181 -9.91 9.45 9.00
CA ILE A 181 -10.82 10.11 9.94
C ILE A 181 -10.36 9.83 11.39
N LYS A 182 -10.11 8.56 11.72
CA LYS A 182 -9.71 8.14 13.06
C LYS A 182 -8.33 8.67 13.47
N LEU A 183 -7.39 8.79 12.52
CA LEU A 183 -6.09 9.43 12.77
C LEU A 183 -6.25 10.89 13.12
N CYS A 184 -7.03 11.65 12.36
CA CYS A 184 -7.30 13.07 12.62
C CYS A 184 -8.00 13.28 13.95
N GLU A 185 -9.03 12.47 14.27
CA GLU A 185 -9.74 12.51 15.55
C GLU A 185 -8.79 12.28 16.73
N ARG A 186 -8.02 11.20 16.69
CA ARG A 186 -7.07 10.87 17.77
C ARG A 186 -5.98 11.92 17.92
N TYR A 187 -5.53 12.50 16.81
CA TYR A 187 -4.51 13.54 16.84
C TYR A 187 -5.01 14.81 17.52
N SER A 188 -6.24 15.22 17.25
CA SER A 188 -6.87 16.41 17.85
C SER A 188 -7.10 16.31 19.37
N MET A 189 -7.15 15.07 19.89
CA MET A 189 -7.29 14.83 21.34
C MET A 189 -5.98 14.97 22.12
N ARG A 190 -4.83 15.18 21.46
CA ARG A 190 -3.56 15.39 22.14
C ARG A 190 -3.58 16.69 22.95
N GLY A 191 -2.83 16.71 24.06
CA GLY A 191 -2.86 17.82 25.03
C GLY A 191 -2.56 19.19 24.44
N ASN A 192 -1.67 19.26 23.45
CA ASN A 192 -1.30 20.51 22.76
C ASN A 192 -2.37 21.04 21.78
N TRP A 193 -3.38 20.24 21.45
CA TRP A 193 -4.46 20.62 20.53
C TRP A 193 -5.83 20.68 21.20
N ARG A 194 -5.95 20.10 22.39
CA ARG A 194 -7.20 20.07 23.13
C ARG A 194 -7.57 21.51 23.60
N GLY A 195 -8.80 21.89 23.32
CA GLY A 195 -9.34 23.17 23.78
C GLY A 195 -9.14 24.35 22.82
N TYR A 196 -8.50 24.14 21.68
CA TYR A 196 -8.49 25.14 20.62
C TYR A 196 -9.88 25.28 19.99
N THR A 197 -10.32 26.54 19.78
CA THR A 197 -11.61 26.86 19.18
C THR A 197 -11.74 26.30 17.77
N TYR A 198 -10.64 26.25 17.02
CA TYR A 198 -10.58 25.82 15.60
C TYR A 198 -10.26 24.33 15.41
N VAL A 199 -10.38 23.51 16.46
CA VAL A 199 -9.98 22.08 16.37
C VAL A 199 -10.74 21.29 15.31
N ASP A 200 -12.00 21.65 15.07
CA ASP A 200 -12.84 21.00 14.07
C ASP A 200 -12.38 21.36 12.64
N GLU A 201 -12.01 22.61 12.44
CA GLU A 201 -11.42 23.05 11.17
C GLU A 201 -10.05 22.42 10.94
N MET A 202 -9.19 22.37 11.96
CA MET A 202 -7.91 21.65 11.90
C MET A 202 -8.10 20.20 11.47
N ARG A 203 -9.10 19.48 12.02
CA ARG A 203 -9.44 18.10 11.62
C ARG A 203 -9.90 18.02 10.17
N GLY A 204 -10.78 18.94 9.76
CA GLY A 204 -11.27 19.01 8.39
C GLY A 204 -10.14 19.21 7.38
N GLN A 205 -9.26 20.18 7.61
CA GLN A 205 -8.12 20.47 6.76
C GLN A 205 -7.11 19.30 6.73
N ALA A 206 -6.85 18.66 7.85
CA ALA A 206 -5.98 17.49 7.90
C ALA A 206 -6.57 16.29 7.13
N LEU A 207 -7.89 16.08 7.20
CA LEU A 207 -8.55 15.03 6.45
C LEU A 207 -8.48 15.29 4.94
N LEU A 208 -8.69 16.54 4.50
CA LEU A 208 -8.50 16.94 3.10
C LEU A 208 -7.05 16.70 2.65
N GLN A 209 -6.07 17.07 3.48
CA GLN A 209 -4.66 16.82 3.20
C GLN A 209 -4.38 15.33 3.03
N LEU A 210 -4.86 14.47 3.94
CA LEU A 210 -4.68 13.02 3.83
C LEU A 210 -5.37 12.42 2.60
N ALA A 211 -6.55 12.93 2.22
CA ALA A 211 -7.24 12.52 1.00
C ALA A 211 -6.41 12.81 -0.27
N GLN A 212 -5.66 13.91 -0.27
CA GLN A 212 -4.82 14.32 -1.40
C GLN A 212 -3.48 13.59 -1.48
N ILE A 213 -2.81 13.40 -0.33
CA ILE A 213 -1.45 12.87 -0.31
C ILE A 213 -1.34 11.44 0.23
N GLY A 214 -2.42 10.88 0.75
CA GLY A 214 -2.34 9.62 1.50
C GLY A 214 -1.82 8.45 0.67
N LEU A 215 -2.13 8.39 -0.62
CA LEU A 215 -1.59 7.36 -1.51
C LEU A 215 -0.16 7.65 -2.00
N GLN A 216 0.37 8.86 -1.80
CA GLN A 216 1.75 9.20 -2.15
C GLN A 216 2.79 8.57 -1.21
N PHE A 217 2.35 7.90 -0.15
CA PHE A 217 3.25 7.10 0.68
C PHE A 217 4.04 6.11 -0.18
N ASN A 218 5.37 6.12 -0.06
CA ASN A 218 6.25 5.28 -0.86
C ASN A 218 6.78 4.11 -0.03
N GLU A 219 6.29 2.90 -0.30
CA GLU A 219 6.63 1.67 0.40
C GLU A 219 8.08 1.23 0.18
N LEU A 220 8.73 1.72 -0.88
CA LEU A 220 10.15 1.49 -1.10
C LEU A 220 11.01 2.24 -0.07
N LYS A 221 10.58 3.45 0.32
CA LYS A 221 11.34 4.33 1.21
C LYS A 221 11.06 4.09 2.69
N SER A 222 9.87 3.58 3.04
CA SER A 222 9.46 3.40 4.42
C SER A 222 8.40 2.30 4.58
N ASN A 223 8.38 1.69 5.75
CA ASN A 223 7.33 0.77 6.20
C ASN A 223 6.46 1.37 7.32
N ASN A 224 6.57 2.68 7.56
CA ASN A 224 5.90 3.39 8.65
C ASN A 224 4.91 4.48 8.13
N PRO A 225 3.77 4.08 7.53
CA PRO A 225 2.76 5.03 7.09
C PRO A 225 2.13 5.81 8.24
N PHE A 226 2.11 5.27 9.46
CA PHE A 226 1.59 5.99 10.63
C PHE A 226 2.38 7.27 10.91
N ALA A 227 3.71 7.21 10.86
CA ALA A 227 4.56 8.39 11.02
C ALA A 227 4.36 9.40 9.88
N TYR A 228 4.25 8.93 8.63
CA TYR A 228 3.99 9.75 7.47
C TYR A 228 2.67 10.54 7.61
N TYR A 229 1.58 9.88 7.96
CA TYR A 229 0.29 10.52 8.16
C TYR A 229 0.25 11.43 9.36
N THR A 230 0.89 11.05 10.47
CA THR A 230 0.97 11.88 11.67
C THR A 230 1.72 13.19 11.38
N ALA A 231 2.80 13.15 10.61
CA ALA A 231 3.52 14.35 10.19
C ALA A 231 2.65 15.26 9.30
N ALA A 232 1.91 14.68 8.34
CA ALA A 232 1.00 15.43 7.49
C ALA A 232 -0.13 16.12 8.29
N ILE A 233 -0.71 15.41 9.26
CA ILE A 233 -1.73 15.98 10.16
C ILE A 233 -1.15 17.11 10.98
N ASN A 234 0.04 16.92 11.56
CA ASN A 234 0.72 17.96 12.34
C ASN A 234 0.94 19.25 11.53
N ASN A 235 1.45 19.09 10.30
CA ASN A 235 1.70 20.22 9.41
C ASN A 235 0.40 20.96 9.07
N SER A 236 -0.69 20.20 8.82
CA SER A 236 -2.00 20.78 8.54
C SER A 236 -2.56 21.55 9.75
N PHE A 237 -2.46 20.98 10.95
CA PHE A 237 -2.91 21.64 12.20
C PHE A 237 -2.12 22.92 12.45
N THR A 238 -0.79 22.88 12.32
CA THR A 238 0.07 24.06 12.49
C THR A 238 -0.25 25.15 11.46
N ARG A 239 -0.58 24.75 10.21
CA ARG A 239 -0.99 25.69 9.17
C ARG A 239 -2.27 26.43 9.54
N VAL A 240 -3.31 25.73 10.00
CA VAL A 240 -4.56 26.36 10.44
C VAL A 240 -4.29 27.29 11.61
N LEU A 241 -3.53 26.83 12.61
CA LEU A 241 -3.16 27.67 13.77
C LEU A 241 -2.49 28.98 13.35
N ASN A 242 -1.58 28.94 12.38
CA ASN A 242 -0.88 30.15 11.90
C ASN A 242 -1.76 31.07 11.04
N LEU A 243 -2.88 30.60 10.52
CA LEU A 243 -3.83 31.40 9.76
C LEU A 243 -4.84 32.13 10.68
N GLU A 244 -5.10 31.54 11.85
CA GLU A 244 -6.08 32.04 12.80
C GLU A 244 -5.46 32.96 13.91
N ASN A 245 -4.13 32.99 14.03
CA ASN A 245 -3.39 33.91 14.88
C ASN A 245 -2.93 35.16 14.11
#